data_31fa23823d1652a55f75c1562598a254
#
_entry.id   31fa23823d1652a55f75c1562598a254
#
_cell.length_a   1.000
_cell.length_b   1.000
_cell.length_c   1.000
_cell.angle_alpha   90.00
_cell.angle_beta   90.00
_cell.angle_gamma   90.00
#
_symmetry.space_group_name_H-M   'P 1'
#
loop_
_entity.id
_entity.type
_entity.pdbx_description
1 polymer ?
#
loop_
_entity_poly.entity_id
_entity_poly.type
_entity_poly.pdbx_seq_one_letter_code
_entity_poly.pdbx_strand_id
1 'polypeptide(L)'
;AETTAAGAGLATARGPGGSGAGAAQRTTLVDMQPDLLPPATAPAAVGLVTAAACLIKADQPMYYAACPEEGNNKKVVEENGKWYCEATQKTYDTCRRRYILRLKVQDHSGAGWVNVFHEQAREMLGVDAEDLHAIRESDPAEYERVVKRAQFKDWHLKLKAKTEEYQGESRRRLTVLQCAVPDYAAEAKHLLERIRAVWA
;
A
#
# COMPACT_ATOMS: atom_id res chain seq x y z
N ALA A 1 36.67 0.22 -11.55
CA ALA A 1 35.48 0.16 -12.42
C ALA A 1 34.29 0.62 -11.57
N GLU A 2 33.93 1.89 -11.73
CA GLU A 2 32.78 2.52 -11.08
C GLU A 2 31.51 2.11 -11.79
N THR A 3 30.60 1.47 -11.07
CA THR A 3 29.24 1.21 -11.54
C THR A 3 28.33 2.34 -11.04
N THR A 4 28.03 3.26 -11.92
CA THR A 4 27.06 4.33 -11.72
C THR A 4 25.64 3.72 -11.68
N ALA A 5 25.01 3.70 -10.50
CA ALA A 5 23.61 3.37 -10.35
C ALA A 5 22.78 4.55 -10.88
N ALA A 6 22.12 4.38 -12.01
CA ALA A 6 21.19 5.34 -12.57
C ALA A 6 19.94 5.42 -11.68
N GLY A 7 19.68 6.61 -11.14
CA GLY A 7 18.46 6.91 -10.38
C GLY A 7 17.23 6.75 -11.28
N ALA A 8 16.38 5.78 -10.93
CA ALA A 8 15.08 5.61 -11.55
C ALA A 8 14.15 6.73 -11.06
N GLY A 9 14.07 7.81 -11.81
CA GLY A 9 13.00 8.79 -11.66
C GLY A 9 11.65 8.09 -11.83
N LEU A 10 10.62 8.58 -11.10
CA LEU A 10 9.23 8.16 -11.25
C LEU A 10 8.76 8.38 -12.70
N ALA A 11 9.20 7.51 -13.60
CA ALA A 11 8.71 7.44 -14.95
C ALA A 11 7.32 6.78 -14.91
N THR A 12 6.32 7.52 -15.34
CA THR A 12 4.96 7.06 -15.55
C THR A 12 4.94 5.90 -16.54
N ALA A 13 4.95 4.66 -16.04
CA ALA A 13 4.60 3.52 -16.86
C ALA A 13 3.12 3.62 -17.23
N ARG A 14 2.85 4.01 -18.51
CA ARG A 14 1.52 3.97 -19.11
C ARG A 14 1.11 2.52 -19.31
N GLY A 15 0.26 2.00 -18.42
CA GLY A 15 -0.59 0.84 -18.71
C GLY A 15 -1.82 1.31 -19.49
N PRO A 16 -2.40 0.50 -20.38
CA PRO A 16 -3.54 0.90 -21.21
C PRO A 16 -4.83 0.88 -20.40
N GLY A 17 -5.49 2.03 -20.35
CA GLY A 17 -6.89 2.14 -19.98
C GLY A 17 -7.19 2.74 -18.60
N GLY A 18 -7.37 4.07 -18.54
CA GLY A 18 -7.91 4.77 -17.37
C GLY A 18 -7.87 6.28 -17.57
N SER A 19 -8.99 6.85 -17.95
CA SER A 19 -9.22 8.26 -18.19
C SER A 19 -8.83 9.15 -16.99
N GLY A 20 -8.04 10.20 -17.23
CA GLY A 20 -8.08 11.45 -16.48
C GLY A 20 -7.57 11.43 -15.04
N ALA A 21 -6.33 11.00 -14.78
CA ALA A 21 -5.68 11.27 -13.50
C ALA A 21 -4.64 12.38 -13.71
N GLY A 22 -4.97 13.60 -13.33
CA GLY A 22 -3.99 14.66 -13.14
C GLY A 22 -2.83 14.17 -12.28
N ALA A 23 -1.62 14.69 -12.47
CA ALA A 23 -0.46 14.33 -11.64
C ALA A 23 -0.84 14.47 -10.17
N ALA A 24 -0.63 13.42 -9.37
CA ALA A 24 -0.96 13.44 -7.94
C ALA A 24 -0.14 14.56 -7.27
N GLN A 25 -0.82 15.51 -6.66
CA GLN A 25 -0.19 16.62 -5.97
C GLN A 25 0.40 16.15 -4.64
N ARG A 26 1.56 16.70 -4.26
CA ARG A 26 2.11 16.47 -2.93
C ARG A 26 1.17 17.06 -1.88
N THR A 27 0.92 16.27 -0.83
CA THR A 27 0.00 16.60 0.25
C THR A 27 0.48 15.95 1.56
N THR A 28 -0.24 16.17 2.64
CA THR A 28 0.06 15.59 3.95
C THR A 28 -0.98 14.55 4.36
N LEU A 29 -0.68 13.77 5.39
CA LEU A 29 -1.63 12.80 5.93
C LEU A 29 -2.87 13.47 6.52
N VAL A 30 -2.71 14.61 7.16
CA VAL A 30 -3.84 15.39 7.72
C VAL A 30 -4.77 15.87 6.60
N ASP A 31 -4.23 16.40 5.51
CA ASP A 31 -5.03 16.83 4.37
C ASP A 31 -5.79 15.68 3.69
N MET A 32 -5.23 14.47 3.74
CA MET A 32 -5.89 13.27 3.24
C MET A 32 -6.97 12.72 4.17
N GLN A 33 -6.99 13.17 5.44
CA GLN A 33 -7.90 12.76 6.51
C GLN A 33 -8.52 13.96 7.23
N PRO A 34 -9.30 14.81 6.53
CA PRO A 34 -9.91 15.98 7.15
C PRO A 34 -10.92 15.56 8.24
N ASP A 35 -11.06 16.36 9.28
CA ASP A 35 -11.99 16.13 10.38
C ASP A 35 -13.44 16.04 9.89
N LEU A 36 -13.81 16.89 8.94
CA LEU A 36 -15.09 16.83 8.26
C LEU A 36 -14.96 15.98 7.00
N LEU A 37 -15.46 14.75 7.06
CA LEU A 37 -15.39 13.83 5.93
C LEU A 37 -16.33 14.27 4.79
N PRO A 38 -15.83 14.27 3.54
CA PRO A 38 -16.70 14.46 2.40
C PRO A 38 -17.69 13.28 2.29
N PRO A 39 -18.86 13.48 1.67
CA PRO A 39 -19.86 12.42 1.53
C PRO A 39 -19.28 11.22 0.76
N ALA A 40 -19.83 10.02 1.00
CA ALA A 40 -19.37 8.79 0.36
C ALA A 40 -19.52 8.81 -1.18
N THR A 41 -20.41 9.65 -1.69
CA THR A 41 -20.62 9.91 -3.12
C THR A 41 -19.55 10.81 -3.75
N ALA A 42 -18.76 11.51 -2.93
CA ALA A 42 -17.69 12.37 -3.44
C ALA A 42 -16.61 11.55 -4.16
N PRO A 43 -15.97 12.11 -5.20
CA PRO A 43 -14.86 11.45 -5.87
C PRO A 43 -13.71 11.20 -4.90
N ALA A 44 -12.99 10.12 -5.12
CA ALA A 44 -11.81 9.82 -4.32
C ALA A 44 -10.72 10.87 -4.54
N ALA A 45 -10.14 11.39 -3.46
CA ALA A 45 -8.95 12.23 -3.53
C ALA A 45 -7.70 11.36 -3.76
N VAL A 46 -6.76 11.86 -4.54
CA VAL A 46 -5.46 11.20 -4.76
C VAL A 46 -4.35 12.20 -4.45
N GLY A 47 -3.43 11.81 -3.58
CA GLY A 47 -2.29 12.63 -3.17
C GLY A 47 -1.00 11.83 -3.06
N LEU A 48 0.13 12.53 -3.13
CA LEU A 48 1.47 11.98 -2.91
C LEU A 48 1.97 12.42 -1.52
N VAL A 49 2.19 11.46 -0.65
CA VAL A 49 2.64 11.69 0.73
C VAL A 49 4.00 11.02 0.94
N THR A 50 4.92 11.71 1.62
CA THR A 50 6.16 11.12 2.13
C THR A 50 5.96 10.80 3.59
N ALA A 51 5.99 9.53 3.97
CA ALA A 51 5.68 9.08 5.31
C ALA A 51 6.50 7.86 5.73
N ALA A 52 6.78 7.75 7.03
CA ALA A 52 7.39 6.58 7.62
C ALA A 52 6.37 5.48 7.90
N ALA A 53 6.71 4.24 7.61
CA ALA A 53 5.94 3.05 7.98
C ALA A 53 6.19 2.72 9.45
N CYS A 54 5.28 3.09 10.36
CA CYS A 54 5.51 2.97 11.80
C CYS A 54 5.11 1.62 12.39
N LEU A 55 4.00 1.04 11.90
CA LEU A 55 3.47 -0.19 12.47
C LEU A 55 2.74 -1.01 11.40
N ILE A 56 3.14 -2.26 11.26
CA ILE A 56 2.40 -3.27 10.49
C ILE A 56 1.54 -4.07 11.46
N LYS A 57 0.25 -4.20 11.17
CA LYS A 57 -0.68 -4.94 12.02
C LYS A 57 -0.55 -6.45 11.75
N ALA A 58 0.42 -7.09 12.42
CA ALA A 58 0.76 -8.50 12.23
C ALA A 58 -0.10 -9.48 13.06
N ASP A 59 -0.91 -8.95 14.00
CA ASP A 59 -1.92 -9.69 14.77
C ASP A 59 -3.15 -10.07 13.93
N GLN A 60 -3.28 -9.48 12.74
CA GLN A 60 -4.31 -9.80 11.76
C GLN A 60 -3.69 -10.56 10.57
N PRO A 61 -4.49 -11.37 9.84
CA PRO A 61 -4.01 -12.00 8.62
C PRO A 61 -3.48 -10.96 7.63
N MET A 62 -2.19 -11.05 7.26
CA MET A 62 -1.53 -10.14 6.32
C MET A 62 -1.75 -10.55 4.86
N TYR A 63 -2.30 -11.72 4.62
CA TYR A 63 -2.61 -12.28 3.30
C TYR A 63 -3.88 -13.11 3.35
N TYR A 64 -4.45 -13.35 2.20
CA TYR A 64 -5.63 -14.21 2.01
C TYR A 64 -5.40 -15.16 0.84
N ALA A 65 -6.12 -16.29 0.87
CA ALA A 65 -6.17 -17.22 -0.25
C ALA A 65 -7.02 -16.63 -1.38
N ALA A 66 -6.42 -16.48 -2.55
CA ALA A 66 -7.04 -15.95 -3.76
C ALA A 66 -7.16 -17.03 -4.83
N CYS A 67 -8.07 -16.82 -5.77
CA CYS A 67 -8.27 -17.68 -6.94
C CYS A 67 -6.95 -17.86 -7.70
N PRO A 68 -6.58 -19.07 -8.11
CA PRO A 68 -5.35 -19.33 -8.86
C PRO A 68 -5.43 -18.85 -10.32
N GLU A 69 -6.63 -18.58 -10.85
CA GLU A 69 -6.80 -18.08 -12.22
C GLU A 69 -6.13 -16.70 -12.38
N GLU A 70 -5.41 -16.53 -13.47
CA GLU A 70 -4.75 -15.27 -13.78
C GLU A 70 -5.77 -14.13 -13.93
N GLY A 71 -5.47 -12.97 -13.36
CA GLY A 71 -6.37 -11.82 -13.36
C GLY A 71 -7.50 -11.88 -12.34
N ASN A 72 -7.77 -13.03 -11.71
CA ASN A 72 -8.79 -13.18 -10.69
C ASN A 72 -8.19 -13.09 -9.28
N ASN A 73 -8.46 -11.99 -8.58
CA ASN A 73 -7.97 -11.74 -7.23
C ASN A 73 -9.02 -11.97 -6.14
N LYS A 74 -10.10 -12.69 -6.46
CA LYS A 74 -11.17 -12.96 -5.50
C LYS A 74 -10.73 -13.97 -4.46
N LYS A 75 -11.21 -13.78 -3.23
CA LYS A 75 -10.96 -14.71 -2.13
C LYS A 75 -11.55 -16.08 -2.46
N VAL A 76 -10.84 -17.13 -2.08
CA VAL A 76 -11.32 -18.52 -2.09
C VAL A 76 -11.42 -19.04 -0.65
N VAL A 77 -12.26 -20.04 -0.47
CA VAL A 77 -12.48 -20.71 0.83
C VAL A 77 -12.08 -22.17 0.69
N GLU A 78 -11.39 -22.68 1.70
CA GLU A 78 -11.00 -24.09 1.75
C GLU A 78 -12.19 -24.94 2.17
N GLU A 79 -12.54 -25.93 1.33
CA GLU A 79 -13.60 -26.90 1.55
C GLU A 79 -13.09 -28.29 1.17
N ASN A 80 -13.05 -29.21 2.14
CA ASN A 80 -12.61 -30.60 1.94
C ASN A 80 -11.23 -30.74 1.24
N GLY A 81 -10.27 -29.89 1.62
CA GLY A 81 -8.92 -29.90 1.04
C GLY A 81 -8.80 -29.29 -0.37
N LYS A 82 -9.85 -28.64 -0.84
CA LYS A 82 -9.88 -27.89 -2.11
C LYS A 82 -10.31 -26.45 -1.89
N TRP A 83 -10.05 -25.59 -2.87
CA TRP A 83 -10.29 -24.15 -2.80
C TRP A 83 -11.48 -23.75 -3.66
N TYR A 84 -12.60 -23.41 -3.04
CA TYR A 84 -13.80 -22.96 -3.73
C TYR A 84 -13.76 -21.44 -3.95
N CYS A 85 -13.99 -21.01 -5.19
CA CYS A 85 -14.12 -19.61 -5.58
C CYS A 85 -15.58 -19.27 -5.89
N GLU A 86 -16.21 -18.49 -5.01
CA GLU A 86 -17.60 -18.06 -5.19
C GLU A 86 -17.81 -17.24 -6.48
N ALA A 87 -16.82 -16.42 -6.85
CA ALA A 87 -16.91 -15.55 -8.03
C ALA A 87 -16.92 -16.32 -9.36
N THR A 88 -16.25 -17.48 -9.43
CA THR A 88 -16.20 -18.34 -10.63
C THR A 88 -17.08 -19.57 -10.49
N GLN A 89 -17.57 -19.87 -9.27
CA GLN A 89 -18.30 -21.08 -8.91
C GLN A 89 -17.52 -22.37 -9.24
N LYS A 90 -16.18 -22.30 -9.13
CA LYS A 90 -15.27 -23.40 -9.40
C LYS A 90 -14.46 -23.77 -8.18
N THR A 91 -14.05 -25.03 -8.13
CA THR A 91 -13.16 -25.58 -7.11
C THR A 91 -11.79 -25.85 -7.74
N TYR A 92 -10.71 -25.51 -7.00
CA TYR A 92 -9.32 -25.64 -7.42
C TYR A 92 -8.55 -26.50 -6.41
N ASP A 93 -7.51 -27.18 -6.86
CA ASP A 93 -6.62 -27.97 -6.00
C ASP A 93 -5.61 -27.07 -5.25
N THR A 94 -5.38 -25.85 -5.75
CA THR A 94 -4.43 -24.90 -5.17
C THR A 94 -5.07 -23.50 -5.07
N CYS A 95 -4.46 -22.64 -4.24
CA CYS A 95 -4.77 -21.21 -4.20
C CYS A 95 -3.48 -20.40 -4.36
N ARG A 96 -3.61 -19.10 -4.59
CA ARG A 96 -2.51 -18.13 -4.50
C ARG A 96 -2.71 -17.26 -3.28
N ARG A 97 -1.64 -16.95 -2.55
CA ARG A 97 -1.72 -16.00 -1.44
C ARG A 97 -1.49 -14.59 -1.95
N ARG A 98 -2.32 -13.67 -1.49
CA ARG A 98 -2.21 -12.25 -1.84
C ARG A 98 -2.26 -11.39 -0.58
N TYR A 99 -1.37 -10.43 -0.53
CA TYR A 99 -1.32 -9.50 0.60
C TYR A 99 -2.56 -8.63 0.72
N ILE A 100 -2.93 -8.39 1.97
CA ILE A 100 -3.85 -7.35 2.41
C ILE A 100 -3.33 -6.82 3.75
N LEU A 101 -2.46 -5.79 3.69
CA LEU A 101 -1.86 -5.24 4.90
C LEU A 101 -2.64 -4.04 5.40
N ARG A 102 -2.61 -3.88 6.71
CA ARG A 102 -2.99 -2.66 7.38
C ARG A 102 -1.76 -2.07 8.05
N LEU A 103 -1.33 -0.92 7.55
CA LEU A 103 -0.09 -0.26 7.91
C LEU A 103 -0.41 1.11 8.52
N LYS A 104 0.18 1.43 9.67
CA LYS A 104 0.18 2.78 10.22
C LYS A 104 1.37 3.53 9.66
N VAL A 105 1.10 4.65 9.01
CA VAL A 105 2.12 5.57 8.47
C VAL A 105 2.06 6.89 9.21
N GLN A 106 3.17 7.61 9.23
CA GLN A 106 3.30 8.90 9.90
C GLN A 106 4.14 9.85 9.05
N ASP A 107 3.70 11.09 8.94
CA ASP A 107 4.48 12.22 8.44
C ASP A 107 4.55 13.33 9.49
N HIS A 108 5.07 14.50 9.11
CA HIS A 108 5.16 15.67 10.00
C HIS A 108 3.80 16.24 10.44
N SER A 109 2.72 15.94 9.71
CA SER A 109 1.38 16.46 9.99
C SER A 109 0.59 15.54 10.93
N GLY A 110 0.87 14.25 10.94
CA GLY A 110 0.15 13.29 11.76
C GLY A 110 0.39 11.84 11.36
N ALA A 111 -0.49 10.97 11.82
CA ALA A 111 -0.42 9.54 11.53
C ALA A 111 -1.77 8.99 11.09
N GLY A 112 -1.75 7.98 10.22
CA GLY A 112 -2.97 7.37 9.71
C GLY A 112 -2.80 5.90 9.34
N TRP A 113 -3.93 5.18 9.27
CA TRP A 113 -3.95 3.83 8.79
C TRP A 113 -4.19 3.79 7.28
N VAL A 114 -3.34 3.05 6.57
CA VAL A 114 -3.48 2.82 5.13
C VAL A 114 -3.64 1.33 4.84
N ASN A 115 -4.40 1.01 3.80
CA ASN A 115 -4.50 -0.35 3.27
C ASN A 115 -3.49 -0.50 2.14
N VAL A 116 -2.73 -1.59 2.18
CA VAL A 116 -1.70 -1.91 1.19
C VAL A 116 -2.04 -3.26 0.59
N PHE A 117 -2.18 -3.31 -0.73
CA PHE A 117 -2.51 -4.54 -1.45
C PHE A 117 -1.25 -5.23 -1.97
N HIS A 118 -1.42 -6.35 -2.63
CA HIS A 118 -0.40 -7.33 -2.95
C HIS A 118 0.89 -6.76 -3.53
N GLU A 119 0.80 -5.97 -4.60
CA GLU A 119 1.99 -5.49 -5.32
C GLU A 119 2.84 -4.53 -4.45
N GLN A 120 2.18 -3.55 -3.81
CA GLN A 120 2.84 -2.60 -2.94
C GLN A 120 3.33 -3.25 -1.64
N ALA A 121 2.56 -4.20 -1.11
CA ALA A 121 2.96 -4.94 0.09
C ALA A 121 4.19 -5.81 -0.15
N ARG A 122 4.28 -6.47 -1.31
CA ARG A 122 5.47 -7.22 -1.73
C ARG A 122 6.71 -6.33 -1.83
N GLU A 123 6.56 -5.13 -2.40
CA GLU A 123 7.64 -4.15 -2.48
C GLU A 123 8.08 -3.68 -1.09
N MET A 124 7.14 -3.38 -0.19
CA MET A 124 7.44 -2.89 1.16
C MET A 124 8.04 -3.96 2.07
N LEU A 125 7.58 -5.20 1.98
CA LEU A 125 8.08 -6.33 2.78
C LEU A 125 9.34 -6.96 2.19
N GLY A 126 9.53 -6.88 0.87
CA GLY A 126 10.65 -7.49 0.14
C GLY A 126 10.55 -9.00 0.03
N VAL A 127 9.36 -9.58 0.22
CA VAL A 127 9.09 -11.03 0.15
C VAL A 127 7.72 -11.26 -0.47
N ASP A 128 7.54 -12.37 -1.18
CA ASP A 128 6.23 -12.73 -1.73
C ASP A 128 5.29 -13.28 -0.65
N ALA A 129 3.97 -13.19 -0.88
CA ALA A 129 2.97 -13.64 0.10
C ALA A 129 3.00 -15.15 0.34
N GLU A 130 3.36 -15.91 -0.68
CA GLU A 130 3.53 -17.36 -0.59
C GLU A 130 4.73 -17.73 0.28
N ASP A 131 5.86 -17.05 0.03
CA ASP A 131 7.09 -17.25 0.79
C ASP A 131 6.91 -16.80 2.25
N LEU A 132 6.22 -15.68 2.49
CA LEU A 132 5.94 -15.20 3.85
C LEU A 132 5.07 -16.19 4.62
N HIS A 133 4.12 -16.85 3.95
CA HIS A 133 3.33 -17.91 4.57
C HIS A 133 4.22 -19.11 4.94
N ALA A 134 5.07 -19.57 4.03
CA ALA A 134 6.01 -20.67 4.31
C ALA A 134 6.97 -20.35 5.46
N ILE A 135 7.50 -19.11 5.49
CA ILE A 135 8.35 -18.63 6.60
C ILE A 135 7.56 -18.65 7.92
N ARG A 136 6.32 -18.19 7.92
CA ARG A 136 5.50 -18.18 9.14
C ARG A 136 5.30 -19.56 9.74
N GLU A 137 5.12 -20.59 8.89
CA GLU A 137 4.92 -21.97 9.33
C GLU A 137 6.24 -22.65 9.77
N SER A 138 7.37 -22.30 9.16
CA SER A 138 8.67 -22.95 9.39
C SER A 138 9.57 -22.20 10.38
N ASP A 139 9.57 -20.86 10.38
CA ASP A 139 10.43 -20.01 11.21
C ASP A 139 9.70 -18.75 11.67
N PRO A 140 8.95 -18.82 12.80
CA PRO A 140 8.26 -17.65 13.36
C PRO A 140 9.21 -16.49 13.70
N ALA A 141 10.48 -16.75 14.02
CA ALA A 141 11.44 -15.70 14.33
C ALA A 141 11.86 -14.93 13.05
N GLU A 142 12.05 -15.63 11.92
CA GLU A 142 12.28 -14.94 10.63
C GLU A 142 11.06 -14.18 10.17
N TYR A 143 9.84 -14.72 10.38
CA TYR A 143 8.61 -13.97 10.11
C TYR A 143 8.58 -12.63 10.84
N GLU A 144 8.88 -12.61 12.14
CA GLU A 144 8.98 -11.35 12.89
C GLU A 144 10.08 -10.43 12.35
N ARG A 145 11.23 -10.98 11.95
CA ARG A 145 12.33 -10.19 11.37
C ARG A 145 11.92 -9.53 10.05
N VAL A 146 11.20 -10.25 9.18
CA VAL A 146 10.66 -9.67 7.93
C VAL A 146 9.75 -8.51 8.22
N VAL A 147 8.79 -8.66 9.14
CA VAL A 147 7.86 -7.61 9.53
C VAL A 147 8.59 -6.40 10.14
N LYS A 148 9.52 -6.64 11.07
CA LYS A 148 10.31 -5.58 11.73
C LYS A 148 11.19 -4.81 10.74
N ARG A 149 11.78 -5.47 9.75
CA ARG A 149 12.61 -4.82 8.71
C ARG A 149 11.82 -3.88 7.81
N ALA A 150 10.52 -4.09 7.66
CA ALA A 150 9.66 -3.22 6.86
C ALA A 150 9.16 -1.99 7.65
N GLN A 151 9.28 -2.00 8.98
CA GLN A 151 8.92 -0.86 9.83
C GLN A 151 10.04 0.19 9.86
N PHE A 152 9.66 1.42 10.18
CA PHE A 152 10.54 2.60 10.31
C PHE A 152 11.32 2.95 9.02
N LYS A 153 10.78 2.57 7.88
CA LYS A 153 11.27 3.01 6.56
C LYS A 153 10.39 4.12 6.01
N ASP A 154 11.03 5.09 5.39
CA ASP A 154 10.34 6.16 4.68
C ASP A 154 9.91 5.71 3.29
N TRP A 155 8.73 6.14 2.89
CA TRP A 155 8.12 5.83 1.61
C TRP A 155 7.50 7.06 0.97
N HIS A 156 7.66 7.19 -0.34
CA HIS A 156 6.77 7.98 -1.17
C HIS A 156 5.55 7.16 -1.47
N LEU A 157 4.39 7.60 -0.97
CA LEU A 157 3.12 6.90 -1.09
C LEU A 157 2.15 7.70 -1.94
N LYS A 158 1.73 7.15 -3.07
CA LYS A 158 0.56 7.66 -3.78
C LYS A 158 -0.68 7.06 -3.12
N LEU A 159 -1.41 7.89 -2.40
CA LEU A 159 -2.58 7.49 -1.62
C LEU A 159 -3.87 7.86 -2.35
N LYS A 160 -4.84 6.95 -2.33
CA LYS A 160 -6.24 7.20 -2.65
C LYS A 160 -7.03 7.28 -1.36
N ALA A 161 -7.74 8.38 -1.14
CA ALA A 161 -8.61 8.59 -0.01
C ALA A 161 -10.07 8.60 -0.47
N LYS A 162 -10.90 7.72 0.09
CA LYS A 162 -12.33 7.62 -0.20
C LYS A 162 -13.11 7.53 1.10
N THR A 163 -14.23 8.23 1.19
CA THR A 163 -15.19 8.04 2.28
C THR A 163 -16.07 6.84 1.92
N GLU A 164 -16.23 5.91 2.85
CA GLU A 164 -17.09 4.73 2.74
C GLU A 164 -18.06 4.75 3.92
N GLU A 165 -19.29 4.36 3.68
CA GLU A 165 -20.28 4.14 4.73
C GLU A 165 -20.28 2.67 5.13
N TYR A 166 -20.16 2.41 6.40
CA TYR A 166 -20.24 1.06 6.97
C TYR A 166 -21.03 1.09 8.26
N GLN A 167 -22.13 0.34 8.33
CA GLN A 167 -23.03 0.27 9.47
C GLN A 167 -23.54 1.66 9.96
N GLY A 168 -23.81 2.58 9.01
CA GLY A 168 -24.28 3.94 9.32
C GLY A 168 -23.20 4.93 9.75
N GLU A 169 -21.94 4.50 9.81
CA GLU A 169 -20.80 5.37 10.11
C GLU A 169 -19.99 5.67 8.84
N SER A 170 -19.70 6.95 8.62
CA SER A 170 -18.78 7.37 7.57
C SER A 170 -17.33 7.21 8.01
N ARG A 171 -16.52 6.51 7.21
CA ARG A 171 -15.10 6.26 7.48
C ARG A 171 -14.25 6.68 6.30
N ARG A 172 -13.14 7.36 6.58
CA ARG A 172 -12.13 7.67 5.56
C ARG A 172 -11.20 6.47 5.39
N ARG A 173 -11.18 5.93 4.18
CA ARG A 173 -10.29 4.82 3.81
C ARG A 173 -9.16 5.32 2.94
N LEU A 174 -7.93 5.13 3.42
CA LEU A 174 -6.71 5.38 2.65
C LEU A 174 -6.21 4.08 2.05
N THR A 175 -5.85 4.12 0.77
CA THR A 175 -5.30 2.96 0.04
C THR A 175 -4.03 3.39 -0.69
N VAL A 176 -2.97 2.63 -0.53
CA VAL A 176 -1.72 2.83 -1.27
C VAL A 176 -1.91 2.33 -2.70
N LEU A 177 -1.77 3.23 -3.67
CA LEU A 177 -1.81 2.91 -5.09
C LEU A 177 -0.42 2.60 -5.65
N GLN A 178 0.61 3.30 -5.16
CA GLN A 178 2.01 3.14 -5.51
C GLN A 178 2.87 3.46 -4.29
N CYS A 179 4.00 2.81 -4.16
CA CYS A 179 5.03 3.12 -3.18
C CYS A 179 6.40 3.16 -3.87
N ALA A 180 7.30 3.96 -3.33
CA ALA A 180 8.69 4.02 -3.77
C ALA A 180 9.57 4.47 -2.60
N VAL A 181 10.81 4.03 -2.57
CA VAL A 181 11.79 4.57 -1.62
C VAL A 181 12.09 6.02 -2.01
N PRO A 182 12.12 6.98 -1.06
CA PRO A 182 12.41 8.37 -1.34
C PRO A 182 13.81 8.56 -1.95
N ASP A 183 13.91 9.37 -2.99
CA ASP A 183 15.17 9.97 -3.39
C ASP A 183 15.44 11.16 -2.45
N TYR A 184 16.27 10.93 -1.43
CA TYR A 184 16.55 11.92 -0.41
C TYR A 184 17.23 13.18 -0.95
N ALA A 185 17.99 13.10 -2.05
CA ALA A 185 18.59 14.26 -2.69
C ALA A 185 17.52 15.14 -3.36
N ALA A 186 16.60 14.51 -4.07
CA ALA A 186 15.45 15.20 -4.67
C ALA A 186 14.51 15.79 -3.61
N GLU A 187 14.28 15.07 -2.50
CA GLU A 187 13.49 15.56 -1.36
C GLU A 187 14.13 16.78 -0.69
N ALA A 188 15.41 16.71 -0.38
CA ALA A 188 16.15 17.83 0.22
C ALA A 188 16.08 19.08 -0.67
N LYS A 189 16.23 18.92 -1.99
CA LYS A 189 16.11 20.03 -2.95
C LYS A 189 14.71 20.65 -2.93
N HIS A 190 13.68 19.81 -2.98
CA HIS A 190 12.28 20.26 -2.90
C HIS A 190 11.99 21.01 -1.59
N LEU A 191 12.47 20.50 -0.45
CA LEU A 191 12.28 21.16 0.84
C LEU A 191 13.00 22.52 0.90
N LEU A 192 14.22 22.62 0.36
CA LEU A 192 14.95 23.89 0.26
C LEU A 192 14.21 24.92 -0.60
N GLU A 193 13.64 24.50 -1.72
CA GLU A 193 12.81 25.39 -2.56
C GLU A 193 11.58 25.91 -1.81
N ARG A 194 10.89 25.05 -1.07
CA ARG A 194 9.75 25.45 -0.23
C ARG A 194 10.15 26.41 0.89
N ILE A 195 11.25 26.16 1.59
CA ILE A 195 11.76 27.04 2.63
C ILE A 195 12.05 28.41 2.04
N ARG A 196 12.76 28.50 0.92
CA ARG A 196 13.07 29.75 0.25
C ARG A 196 11.81 30.53 -0.16
N ALA A 197 10.77 29.82 -0.64
CA ALA A 197 9.52 30.46 -1.03
C ALA A 197 8.72 31.03 0.14
N VAL A 198 8.92 30.53 1.37
CA VAL A 198 8.26 31.04 2.59
C VAL A 198 9.04 32.23 3.19
N TRP A 199 10.36 32.30 2.95
CA TRP A 199 11.24 33.30 3.56
C TRP A 199 11.63 34.45 2.59
N ALA A 200 11.13 34.42 1.37
CA ALA A 200 11.26 35.48 0.37
C ALA A 200 10.08 36.48 0.46
#